data_654863a8ec21bf6dec96368a82e56481
#
_entry.id   654863a8ec21bf6dec96368a82e56481
#
_cell.length_a   1.000
_cell.length_b   1.000
_cell.length_c   1.000
_cell.angle_alpha   90.00
_cell.angle_beta   90.00
_cell.angle_gamma   90.00
#
_symmetry.space_group_name_H-M   'P 1'
#
loop_
_entity.id
_entity.type
_entity.pdbx_description
1 polymer ?
#
loop_
_entity_poly.entity_id
_entity_poly.type
_entity_poly.pdbx_seq_one_letter_code
_entity_poly.pdbx_strand_id
1 'polypeptide(L)'
;ETGGRVEVLESDDKNAAYTGPLTILVDRFSASASEIFAAAMQDYGRGLVIGQQTYGKGSVQNLYPLDRYALGQDPGYGQLTVTIGMYYRVTGDSTQNRGVMPDLTLPSAISTDEVGESSRDGSLPWNRIRSSDFRREGAFTPLLPELQQEHDARIAGDPDFQFAVSEISALEKMRTEKSVSLNLAKRKAEREARAQEQLARENARRQTLGEPVLKAATEIKDPPDAILGEAAEITADLSQLEPKFLARASGTDKGT
;
A
#
# COMPACT_ATOMS: atom_id res chain seq x y z
N GLU A 1 -3.49 -10.28 -25.86
CA GLU A 1 -3.48 -11.13 -27.07
C GLU A 1 -3.85 -10.31 -28.29
N THR A 2 -2.91 -9.75 -28.97
CA THR A 2 -3.17 -9.18 -30.29
C THR A 2 -2.94 -10.31 -31.32
N GLY A 3 -4.03 -10.88 -31.85
CA GLY A 3 -3.98 -11.94 -32.87
C GLY A 3 -3.53 -13.32 -32.37
N GLY A 4 -3.66 -13.62 -31.08
CA GLY A 4 -3.35 -14.94 -30.50
C GLY A 4 -1.85 -15.27 -30.37
N ARG A 5 -0.96 -14.28 -30.62
CA ARG A 5 0.47 -14.47 -30.43
C ARG A 5 0.83 -14.27 -28.93
N VAL A 6 1.46 -15.28 -28.35
CA VAL A 6 2.01 -15.23 -27.00
C VAL A 6 3.52 -15.01 -27.12
N GLU A 7 4.03 -14.01 -26.41
CA GLU A 7 5.46 -13.76 -26.23
C GLU A 7 5.79 -14.05 -24.77
N VAL A 8 6.80 -14.87 -24.54
CA VAL A 8 7.30 -15.21 -23.21
C VAL A 8 8.61 -14.45 -23.01
N LEU A 9 8.65 -13.58 -22.00
CA LEU A 9 9.85 -12.89 -21.58
C LEU A 9 10.44 -13.61 -20.36
N GLU A 10 11.69 -14.04 -20.49
CA GLU A 10 12.42 -14.70 -19.42
C GLU A 10 13.62 -13.86 -19.00
N SER A 11 14.01 -13.98 -17.72
CA SER A 11 15.27 -13.40 -17.24
C SER A 11 16.45 -14.23 -17.73
N ASP A 12 17.50 -13.56 -18.18
CA ASP A 12 18.78 -14.19 -18.52
C ASP A 12 19.49 -14.72 -17.27
N ASP A 13 19.31 -14.04 -16.12
CA ASP A 13 19.80 -14.51 -14.83
C ASP A 13 18.80 -15.50 -14.21
N LYS A 14 19.25 -16.72 -14.02
CA LYS A 14 18.47 -17.81 -13.39
C LYS A 14 18.67 -17.90 -11.87
N ASN A 15 19.53 -17.06 -11.30
CA ASN A 15 19.80 -17.05 -9.86
C ASN A 15 18.89 -16.04 -9.17
N ALA A 16 18.30 -16.44 -8.04
CA ALA A 16 17.58 -15.51 -7.18
C ALA A 16 18.59 -14.59 -6.46
N ALA A 17 18.40 -13.28 -6.60
CA ALA A 17 19.24 -12.31 -5.89
C ALA A 17 19.04 -12.34 -4.36
N TYR A 18 17.85 -12.73 -3.91
CA TYR A 18 17.50 -12.86 -2.50
C TYR A 18 16.46 -13.96 -2.30
N THR A 19 16.70 -14.85 -1.33
CA THR A 19 15.84 -16.00 -1.03
C THR A 19 15.23 -15.94 0.39
N GLY A 20 15.60 -14.96 1.19
CA GLY A 20 15.07 -14.80 2.55
C GLY A 20 13.63 -14.27 2.61
N PRO A 21 13.08 -14.11 3.82
CA PRO A 21 11.74 -13.53 4.04
C PRO A 21 11.61 -12.17 3.38
N LEU A 22 10.48 -11.93 2.72
CA LEU A 22 10.22 -10.71 1.97
C LEU A 22 8.83 -10.19 2.30
N THR A 23 8.77 -8.94 2.72
CA THR A 23 7.52 -8.21 2.94
C THR A 23 7.47 -7.00 2.01
N ILE A 24 6.32 -6.76 1.39
CA ILE A 24 6.09 -5.64 0.49
C ILE A 24 5.08 -4.70 1.15
N LEU A 25 5.54 -3.53 1.58
CA LEU A 25 4.67 -2.48 2.12
C LEU A 25 4.07 -1.69 0.97
N VAL A 26 2.75 -1.62 0.93
CA VAL A 26 1.98 -0.92 -0.10
C VAL A 26 0.95 0.02 0.53
N ASP A 27 0.61 1.05 -0.21
CA ASP A 27 -0.44 2.00 0.15
C ASP A 27 -1.34 2.33 -1.06
N ARG A 28 -2.28 3.25 -0.84
CA ARG A 28 -3.22 3.67 -1.89
C ARG A 28 -2.56 4.42 -3.06
N PHE A 29 -1.33 4.92 -2.90
CA PHE A 29 -0.55 5.56 -3.97
C PHE A 29 0.35 4.56 -4.73
N SER A 30 0.49 3.35 -4.24
CA SER A 30 1.16 2.27 -4.96
C SER A 30 0.34 1.91 -6.20
N ALA A 31 0.85 2.21 -7.39
CA ALA A 31 0.10 2.14 -8.64
C ALA A 31 0.90 1.48 -9.77
N SER A 32 0.19 0.89 -10.75
CA SER A 32 0.75 0.41 -12.03
C SER A 32 1.88 -0.61 -11.83
N ALA A 33 3.13 -0.29 -12.17
CA ALA A 33 4.26 -1.20 -12.04
C ALA A 33 4.48 -1.70 -10.61
N SER A 34 4.21 -0.87 -9.59
CA SER A 34 4.25 -1.27 -8.18
C SER A 34 3.21 -2.36 -7.88
N GLU A 35 2.03 -2.26 -8.51
CA GLU A 35 0.96 -3.25 -8.39
C GLU A 35 1.32 -4.55 -9.10
N ILE A 36 2.00 -4.47 -10.26
CA ILE A 36 2.51 -5.65 -10.97
C ILE A 36 3.48 -6.41 -10.08
N PHE A 37 4.43 -5.70 -9.45
CA PHE A 37 5.40 -6.30 -8.55
C PHE A 37 4.73 -6.92 -7.31
N ALA A 38 3.92 -6.15 -6.59
CA ALA A 38 3.24 -6.63 -5.38
C ALA A 38 2.34 -7.84 -5.67
N ALA A 39 1.54 -7.78 -6.77
CA ALA A 39 0.68 -8.87 -7.19
C ALA A 39 1.49 -10.13 -7.54
N ALA A 40 2.60 -9.99 -8.26
CA ALA A 40 3.45 -11.13 -8.60
C ALA A 40 4.01 -11.79 -7.34
N MET A 41 4.57 -11.01 -6.41
CA MET A 41 5.11 -11.53 -5.15
C MET A 41 4.04 -12.26 -4.33
N GLN A 42 2.83 -11.72 -4.26
CA GLN A 42 1.69 -12.32 -3.57
C GLN A 42 1.22 -13.61 -4.26
N ASP A 43 1.00 -13.58 -5.57
CA ASP A 43 0.46 -14.70 -6.33
C ASP A 43 1.40 -15.90 -6.35
N TYR A 44 2.70 -15.65 -6.53
CA TYR A 44 3.71 -16.70 -6.47
C TYR A 44 4.04 -17.15 -5.05
N GLY A 45 3.53 -16.47 -4.03
CA GLY A 45 3.85 -16.78 -2.63
C GLY A 45 5.31 -16.52 -2.28
N ARG A 46 5.94 -15.55 -2.97
CA ARG A 46 7.33 -15.17 -2.74
C ARG A 46 7.48 -14.09 -1.66
N GLY A 47 6.46 -13.28 -1.45
CA GLY A 47 6.47 -12.20 -0.46
C GLY A 47 5.08 -11.94 0.12
N LEU A 48 5.07 -11.52 1.38
CA LEU A 48 3.88 -11.07 2.10
C LEU A 48 3.60 -9.61 1.74
N VAL A 49 2.39 -9.30 1.29
CA VAL A 49 1.96 -7.93 0.98
C VAL A 49 1.22 -7.36 2.18
N ILE A 50 1.69 -6.25 2.72
CA ILE A 50 1.10 -5.59 3.89
C ILE A 50 0.84 -4.11 3.61
N GLY A 51 -0.07 -3.51 4.37
CA GLY A 51 -0.39 -2.09 4.26
C GLY A 51 -1.83 -1.83 3.86
N GLN A 52 -2.05 -1.00 2.84
CA GLN A 52 -3.38 -0.64 2.36
C GLN A 52 -3.61 -1.15 0.93
N GLN A 53 -4.88 -1.37 0.55
CA GLN A 53 -5.27 -1.64 -0.84
C GLN A 53 -4.63 -0.62 -1.79
N THR A 54 -4.00 -1.10 -2.87
CA THR A 54 -3.29 -0.25 -3.84
C THR A 54 -4.23 0.55 -4.76
N TYR A 55 -3.68 1.36 -5.64
CA TYR A 55 -4.42 2.33 -6.47
C TYR A 55 -5.45 1.71 -7.43
N GLY A 56 -5.10 0.60 -8.08
CA GLY A 56 -5.97 -0.09 -9.02
C GLY A 56 -5.78 0.29 -10.49
N LYS A 57 -4.58 0.70 -10.90
CA LYS A 57 -4.28 1.02 -12.31
C LYS A 57 -3.78 -0.20 -13.06
N GLY A 58 -4.71 -0.90 -13.73
CA GLY A 58 -4.40 -2.06 -14.57
C GLY A 58 -4.16 -1.72 -16.05
N SER A 59 -4.39 -0.49 -16.47
CA SER A 59 -4.21 -0.07 -17.87
C SER A 59 -2.75 0.21 -18.20
N VAL A 60 -2.31 -0.25 -19.39
CA VAL A 60 -1.00 0.04 -19.98
C VAL A 60 -1.17 1.13 -21.03
N GLN A 61 -0.39 2.19 -20.93
CA GLN A 61 -0.51 3.38 -21.78
C GLN A 61 0.80 3.70 -22.47
N ASN A 62 0.69 4.16 -23.73
CA ASN A 62 1.80 4.74 -24.48
C ASN A 62 1.59 6.23 -24.71
N LEU A 63 2.70 6.96 -24.75
CA LEU A 63 2.76 8.37 -25.12
C LEU A 63 3.13 8.52 -26.60
N TYR A 64 2.29 9.21 -27.34
CA TYR A 64 2.50 9.48 -28.75
C TYR A 64 2.75 10.98 -28.97
N PRO A 65 3.98 11.41 -29.29
CA PRO A 65 4.26 12.81 -29.62
C PRO A 65 3.46 13.24 -30.86
N LEU A 66 2.67 14.31 -30.73
CA LEU A 66 1.84 14.80 -31.81
C LEU A 66 2.65 15.61 -32.85
N ASP A 67 3.82 16.09 -32.48
CA ASP A 67 4.72 16.83 -33.37
C ASP A 67 5.17 16.01 -34.57
N ARG A 68 5.18 14.67 -34.48
CA ARG A 68 5.45 13.77 -35.62
C ARG A 68 4.48 13.93 -36.79
N TYR A 69 3.31 14.52 -36.58
CA TYR A 69 2.30 14.76 -37.59
C TYR A 69 2.30 16.21 -38.09
N ALA A 70 3.18 17.05 -37.57
CA ALA A 70 3.28 18.44 -37.97
C ALA A 70 3.99 18.62 -39.31
N LEU A 71 3.50 19.55 -40.09
CA LEU A 71 4.17 20.05 -41.27
C LEU A 71 5.04 21.25 -40.84
N GLY A 72 6.31 20.99 -40.46
CA GLY A 72 7.25 22.06 -40.06
C GLY A 72 8.10 21.70 -38.84
N GLN A 73 8.84 22.71 -38.33
CA GLN A 73 9.69 22.54 -37.15
C GLN A 73 8.86 22.63 -35.89
N ASP A 74 9.05 21.65 -35.00
CA ASP A 74 8.51 21.48 -33.65
C ASP A 74 7.44 22.50 -33.19
N PRO A 75 6.14 22.26 -33.47
CA PRO A 75 5.08 23.22 -33.17
C PRO A 75 4.60 23.12 -31.70
N GLY A 76 5.17 22.22 -30.89
CA GLY A 76 4.81 22.06 -29.48
C GLY A 76 3.38 21.53 -29.27
N TYR A 77 2.89 20.65 -30.13
CA TYR A 77 1.53 20.07 -30.01
C TYR A 77 1.35 19.14 -28.80
N GLY A 78 2.45 18.80 -28.10
CA GLY A 78 2.41 17.93 -26.92
C GLY A 78 2.30 16.44 -27.27
N GLN A 79 1.70 15.66 -26.37
CA GLN A 79 1.63 14.21 -26.48
C GLN A 79 0.22 13.70 -26.21
N LEU A 80 -0.16 12.63 -26.92
CA LEU A 80 -1.37 11.89 -26.68
C LEU A 80 -1.06 10.63 -25.86
N THR A 81 -1.74 10.46 -24.75
CA THR A 81 -1.70 9.22 -23.96
C THR A 81 -2.79 8.27 -24.44
N VAL A 82 -2.41 7.09 -24.89
CA VAL A 82 -3.33 6.09 -25.42
C VAL A 82 -3.20 4.79 -24.65
N THR A 83 -4.32 4.25 -24.19
CA THR A 83 -4.34 2.90 -23.59
C THR A 83 -4.19 1.86 -24.69
N ILE A 84 -3.17 1.01 -24.56
CA ILE A 84 -2.81 -0.01 -25.55
C ILE A 84 -2.99 -1.45 -25.05
N GLY A 85 -3.21 -1.63 -23.74
CA GLY A 85 -3.38 -2.94 -23.14
C GLY A 85 -3.83 -2.88 -21.70
N MET A 86 -4.04 -4.05 -21.13
CA MET A 86 -4.39 -4.26 -19.73
C MET A 86 -3.42 -5.27 -19.11
N TYR A 87 -3.06 -5.03 -17.85
CA TYR A 87 -2.32 -5.99 -17.05
C TYR A 87 -3.28 -6.95 -16.35
N TYR A 88 -2.88 -8.22 -16.30
CA TYR A 88 -3.57 -9.28 -15.57
C TYR A 88 -2.58 -10.04 -14.70
N ARG A 89 -3.02 -10.38 -13.50
CA ARG A 89 -2.31 -11.28 -12.59
C ARG A 89 -2.26 -12.69 -13.18
N VAL A 90 -1.36 -13.53 -12.71
CA VAL A 90 -1.30 -14.95 -13.12
C VAL A 90 -2.57 -15.72 -12.79
N THR A 91 -3.35 -15.27 -11.79
CA THR A 91 -4.69 -15.76 -11.46
C THR A 91 -5.76 -15.39 -12.49
N GLY A 92 -5.43 -14.52 -13.43
CA GLY A 92 -6.34 -13.98 -14.44
C GLY A 92 -7.08 -12.71 -14.04
N ASP A 93 -7.01 -12.28 -12.79
CA ASP A 93 -7.67 -11.07 -12.32
C ASP A 93 -6.92 -9.81 -12.79
N SER A 94 -7.66 -8.77 -13.19
CA SER A 94 -7.07 -7.45 -13.42
C SER A 94 -6.88 -6.71 -12.10
N THR A 95 -5.83 -5.88 -12.01
CA THR A 95 -5.70 -4.89 -10.94
C THR A 95 -6.57 -3.66 -11.16
N GLN A 96 -7.19 -3.50 -12.33
CA GLN A 96 -8.02 -2.34 -12.67
C GLN A 96 -9.14 -2.12 -11.65
N ASN A 97 -9.24 -0.92 -11.10
CA ASN A 97 -10.19 -0.47 -10.08
C ASN A 97 -10.07 -1.16 -8.70
N ARG A 98 -9.50 -2.34 -8.63
CA ARG A 98 -9.40 -3.13 -7.38
C ARG A 98 -8.03 -3.09 -6.73
N GLY A 99 -6.98 -2.86 -7.51
CA GLY A 99 -5.61 -2.93 -7.02
C GLY A 99 -5.21 -4.30 -6.50
N VAL A 100 -4.21 -4.28 -5.64
CA VAL A 100 -3.75 -5.43 -4.85
C VAL A 100 -4.26 -5.25 -3.42
N MET A 101 -4.99 -6.24 -2.93
CA MET A 101 -5.41 -6.30 -1.52
C MET A 101 -4.24 -6.86 -0.71
N PRO A 102 -3.80 -6.17 0.35
CA PRO A 102 -2.74 -6.70 1.21
C PRO A 102 -3.20 -7.96 1.95
N ASP A 103 -2.24 -8.82 2.29
CA ASP A 103 -2.47 -10.01 3.12
C ASP A 103 -2.71 -9.62 4.58
N LEU A 104 -2.07 -8.53 5.04
CA LEU A 104 -2.26 -7.95 6.35
C LEU A 104 -2.44 -6.43 6.20
N THR A 105 -3.56 -5.92 6.70
CA THR A 105 -3.94 -4.51 6.52
C THR A 105 -3.40 -3.65 7.66
N LEU A 106 -2.76 -2.53 7.31
CA LEU A 106 -2.33 -1.49 8.24
C LEU A 106 -3.20 -0.24 8.09
N PRO A 107 -3.37 0.56 9.15
CA PRO A 107 -4.17 1.79 9.10
C PRO A 107 -3.54 2.83 8.15
N SER A 108 -4.39 3.62 7.50
CA SER A 108 -3.98 4.68 6.59
C SER A 108 -4.97 5.84 6.60
N ALA A 109 -4.45 7.05 6.50
CA ALA A 109 -5.26 8.26 6.36
C ALA A 109 -5.87 8.44 4.97
N ILE A 110 -5.48 7.62 3.99
CA ILE A 110 -5.88 7.79 2.59
C ILE A 110 -7.18 7.03 2.36
N SER A 111 -8.22 7.76 1.89
CA SER A 111 -9.50 7.14 1.55
C SER A 111 -9.42 6.35 0.25
N THR A 112 -9.86 5.10 0.28
CA THR A 112 -9.97 4.25 -0.90
C THR A 112 -11.09 4.69 -1.85
N ASP A 113 -12.06 5.46 -1.35
CA ASP A 113 -13.17 5.99 -2.16
C ASP A 113 -12.79 7.26 -2.91
N GLU A 114 -11.86 8.06 -2.35
CA GLU A 114 -11.43 9.33 -2.93
C GLU A 114 -10.18 9.22 -3.80
N VAL A 115 -9.30 8.28 -3.48
CA VAL A 115 -8.05 8.02 -4.19
C VAL A 115 -8.07 6.65 -4.80
N GLY A 116 -7.78 6.55 -6.09
CA GLY A 116 -7.71 5.29 -6.82
C GLY A 116 -8.23 5.43 -8.25
N GLU A 117 -8.03 4.40 -9.04
CA GLU A 117 -8.52 4.36 -10.42
C GLU A 117 -10.05 4.37 -10.46
N SER A 118 -10.70 3.69 -9.50
CA SER A 118 -12.16 3.63 -9.36
C SER A 118 -12.84 4.97 -9.08
N SER A 119 -12.09 5.95 -8.54
CA SER A 119 -12.61 7.31 -8.28
C SER A 119 -12.53 8.23 -9.50
N ARG A 120 -11.97 7.77 -10.62
CA ARG A 120 -11.79 8.56 -11.84
C ARG A 120 -12.95 8.38 -12.80
N ASP A 121 -13.46 9.51 -13.31
CA ASP A 121 -14.41 9.48 -14.40
C ASP A 121 -13.78 8.82 -15.63
N GLY A 122 -14.51 7.85 -16.23
CA GLY A 122 -14.07 7.15 -17.44
C GLY A 122 -12.99 6.08 -17.19
N SER A 123 -12.76 5.64 -15.94
CA SER A 123 -11.92 4.47 -15.69
C SER A 123 -12.45 3.24 -16.43
N LEU A 124 -11.53 2.42 -16.97
CA LEU A 124 -11.92 1.17 -17.63
C LEU A 124 -12.51 0.19 -16.60
N PRO A 125 -13.53 -0.60 -16.98
CA PRO A 125 -14.12 -1.55 -16.05
C PRO A 125 -13.14 -2.66 -15.70
N TRP A 126 -13.25 -3.18 -14.47
CA TRP A 126 -12.57 -4.39 -14.08
C TRP A 126 -13.01 -5.58 -14.93
N ASN A 127 -12.07 -6.42 -15.30
CA ASN A 127 -12.34 -7.67 -16.01
C ASN A 127 -11.37 -8.77 -15.60
N ARG A 128 -11.58 -9.96 -16.11
CA ARG A 128 -10.81 -11.16 -15.82
C ARG A 128 -10.57 -11.96 -17.10
N ILE A 129 -9.41 -12.56 -17.20
CA ILE A 129 -9.08 -13.54 -18.23
C ILE A 129 -8.88 -14.93 -17.61
N ARG A 130 -8.62 -15.94 -18.42
CA ARG A 130 -8.26 -17.26 -17.93
C ARG A 130 -6.95 -17.19 -17.16
N SER A 131 -6.89 -17.86 -15.98
CA SER A 131 -5.66 -18.05 -15.22
C SER A 131 -4.60 -18.75 -16.07
N SER A 132 -3.36 -18.33 -15.93
CA SER A 132 -2.21 -19.07 -16.46
C SER A 132 -1.87 -20.26 -15.55
N ASP A 133 -1.18 -21.26 -16.12
CA ASP A 133 -0.60 -22.31 -15.31
C ASP A 133 0.63 -21.74 -14.60
N PHE A 134 0.63 -21.76 -13.25
CA PHE A 134 1.76 -21.28 -12.45
C PHE A 134 1.93 -22.12 -11.20
N ARG A 135 3.14 -22.14 -10.68
CA ARG A 135 3.49 -22.80 -9.43
C ARG A 135 3.76 -21.75 -8.36
N ARG A 136 3.15 -21.91 -7.20
CA ARG A 136 3.50 -21.13 -6.00
C ARG A 136 4.79 -21.67 -5.40
N GLU A 137 5.65 -20.76 -4.97
CA GLU A 137 6.91 -21.07 -4.26
C GLU A 137 6.66 -21.27 -2.77
N GLY A 138 5.70 -20.53 -2.19
CA GLY A 138 5.34 -20.58 -0.79
C GLY A 138 3.87 -20.29 -0.56
N ALA A 139 3.46 -20.35 0.71
CA ALA A 139 2.11 -20.00 1.17
C ALA A 139 2.20 -19.30 2.54
N PHE A 140 1.86 -18.03 2.59
CA PHE A 140 1.82 -17.27 3.85
C PHE A 140 0.48 -17.37 4.57
N THR A 141 -0.58 -17.78 3.87
CA THR A 141 -1.93 -17.88 4.44
C THR A 141 -2.00 -18.62 5.79
N PRO A 142 -1.28 -19.74 6.01
CA PRO A 142 -1.28 -20.42 7.31
C PRO A 142 -0.60 -19.64 8.44
N LEU A 143 0.27 -18.66 8.11
CA LEU A 143 0.99 -17.83 9.08
C LEU A 143 0.23 -16.56 9.44
N LEU A 144 -0.74 -16.14 8.61
CA LEU A 144 -1.47 -14.88 8.80
C LEU A 144 -2.15 -14.76 10.17
N PRO A 145 -2.81 -15.79 10.74
CA PRO A 145 -3.43 -15.66 12.06
C PRO A 145 -2.42 -15.37 13.18
N GLU A 146 -1.22 -15.98 13.15
CA GLU A 146 -0.17 -15.77 14.13
C GLU A 146 0.47 -14.39 13.95
N LEU A 147 0.79 -14.00 12.71
CA LEU A 147 1.29 -12.66 12.38
C LEU A 147 0.31 -11.55 12.80
N GLN A 148 -1.00 -11.74 12.57
CA GLN A 148 -2.01 -10.80 13.01
C GLN A 148 -2.07 -10.69 14.54
N GLN A 149 -1.99 -11.81 15.24
CA GLN A 149 -1.99 -11.82 16.70
C GLN A 149 -0.79 -11.10 17.30
N GLU A 150 0.43 -11.33 16.76
CA GLU A 150 1.63 -10.63 17.21
C GLU A 150 1.56 -9.13 16.91
N HIS A 151 1.08 -8.78 15.71
CA HIS A 151 0.80 -7.40 15.33
C HIS A 151 -0.15 -6.72 16.33
N ASP A 152 -1.33 -7.29 16.56
CA ASP A 152 -2.35 -6.72 17.44
C ASP A 152 -1.84 -6.53 18.87
N ALA A 153 -1.07 -7.51 19.39
CA ALA A 153 -0.47 -7.44 20.72
C ALA A 153 0.56 -6.31 20.83
N ARG A 154 1.40 -6.15 19.81
CA ARG A 154 2.48 -5.14 19.79
C ARG A 154 1.92 -3.73 19.69
N ILE A 155 1.03 -3.48 18.73
CA ILE A 155 0.47 -2.15 18.49
C ILE A 155 -0.39 -1.63 19.65
N ALA A 156 -0.99 -2.52 20.44
CA ALA A 156 -1.79 -2.13 21.61
C ALA A 156 -0.97 -1.37 22.66
N GLY A 157 0.33 -1.67 22.77
CA GLY A 157 1.25 -1.04 23.70
C GLY A 157 2.21 -0.01 23.10
N ASP A 158 2.19 0.21 21.78
CA ASP A 158 3.08 1.11 21.09
C ASP A 158 2.53 2.55 21.04
N PRO A 159 3.12 3.52 21.76
CA PRO A 159 2.65 4.90 21.78
C PRO A 159 2.74 5.61 20.43
N ASP A 160 3.74 5.28 19.59
CA ASP A 160 3.91 5.87 18.27
C ASP A 160 2.84 5.37 17.31
N PHE A 161 2.53 4.08 17.35
CA PHE A 161 1.46 3.50 16.54
C PHE A 161 0.08 4.01 16.97
N GLN A 162 -0.20 4.08 18.27
CA GLN A 162 -1.45 4.61 18.81
C GLN A 162 -1.62 6.10 18.47
N PHE A 163 -0.54 6.88 18.47
CA PHE A 163 -0.56 8.25 18.00
C PHE A 163 -0.91 8.32 16.51
N ALA A 164 -0.26 7.53 15.67
CA ALA A 164 -0.57 7.48 14.24
C ALA A 164 -2.05 7.15 13.97
N VAL A 165 -2.61 6.15 14.66
CA VAL A 165 -4.03 5.80 14.58
C VAL A 165 -4.93 6.97 15.00
N SER A 166 -4.56 7.70 16.05
CA SER A 166 -5.32 8.86 16.51
C SER A 166 -5.30 10.02 15.51
N GLU A 167 -4.18 10.26 14.84
CA GLU A 167 -4.05 11.26 13.78
C GLU A 167 -4.88 10.87 12.55
N ILE A 168 -4.85 9.59 12.15
CA ILE A 168 -5.68 9.05 11.07
C ILE A 168 -7.17 9.29 11.37
N SER A 169 -7.62 8.94 12.58
CA SER A 169 -9.01 9.14 13.01
C SER A 169 -9.41 10.63 13.01
N ALA A 170 -8.50 11.52 13.40
CA ALA A 170 -8.75 12.97 13.34
C ALA A 170 -8.88 13.47 11.90
N LEU A 171 -8.07 12.96 10.96
CA LEU A 171 -8.16 13.28 9.54
C LEU A 171 -9.44 12.75 8.91
N GLU A 172 -9.86 11.53 9.25
CA GLU A 172 -11.14 10.96 8.80
C GLU A 172 -12.33 11.79 9.28
N LYS A 173 -12.33 12.22 10.54
CA LYS A 173 -13.35 13.13 11.08
C LYS A 173 -13.41 14.43 10.30
N MET A 174 -12.25 15.04 9.99
CA MET A 174 -12.19 16.26 9.19
C MET A 174 -12.73 16.05 7.77
N ARG A 175 -12.51 14.90 7.17
CA ARG A 175 -13.00 14.55 5.82
C ARG A 175 -14.53 14.47 5.77
N THR A 176 -15.19 14.07 6.85
CA THR A 176 -16.65 14.04 6.94
C THR A 176 -17.29 15.44 7.00
N GLU A 177 -16.52 16.48 7.30
CA GLU A 177 -16.97 17.87 7.32
C GLU A 177 -17.12 18.40 5.89
N LYS A 178 -18.35 18.37 5.35
CA LYS A 178 -18.64 18.78 3.96
C LYS A 178 -18.79 20.29 3.75
N SER A 179 -18.69 21.09 4.80
CA SER A 179 -18.82 22.54 4.71
C SER A 179 -17.85 23.25 5.66
N VAL A 180 -17.40 24.42 5.26
CA VAL A 180 -16.54 25.28 6.08
C VAL A 180 -17.18 26.64 6.23
N SER A 181 -17.03 27.26 7.41
CA SER A 181 -17.52 28.60 7.64
C SER A 181 -16.71 29.63 6.85
N LEU A 182 -17.38 30.62 6.20
CA LEU A 182 -16.72 31.75 5.59
C LEU A 182 -16.43 32.88 6.62
N ASN A 183 -16.89 32.74 7.85
CA ASN A 183 -16.62 33.70 8.92
C ASN A 183 -15.19 33.52 9.44
N LEU A 184 -14.35 34.55 9.29
CA LEU A 184 -12.95 34.54 9.67
C LEU A 184 -12.73 34.24 11.16
N ALA A 185 -13.52 34.81 12.06
CA ALA A 185 -13.36 34.54 13.49
C ALA A 185 -13.67 33.12 13.84
N LYS A 186 -14.73 32.54 13.27
CA LYS A 186 -15.06 31.12 13.42
C LYS A 186 -13.96 30.19 12.86
N ARG A 187 -13.44 30.52 11.67
CA ARG A 187 -12.32 29.73 11.06
C ARG A 187 -11.05 29.75 11.93
N LYS A 188 -10.73 30.92 12.51
CA LYS A 188 -9.58 31.01 13.43
C LYS A 188 -9.80 30.16 14.68
N ALA A 189 -10.99 30.25 15.30
CA ALA A 189 -11.32 29.43 16.48
C ALA A 189 -11.27 27.91 16.18
N GLU A 190 -11.84 27.48 15.06
CA GLU A 190 -11.79 26.07 14.62
C GLU A 190 -10.34 25.58 14.40
N ARG A 191 -9.50 26.42 13.77
CA ARG A 191 -8.07 26.11 13.57
C ARG A 191 -7.32 25.98 14.89
N GLU A 192 -7.60 26.91 15.82
CA GLU A 192 -6.99 26.89 17.15
C GLU A 192 -7.41 25.65 17.95
N ALA A 193 -8.69 25.31 17.93
CA ALA A 193 -9.19 24.10 18.59
C ALA A 193 -8.49 22.84 18.06
N ARG A 194 -8.35 22.70 16.73
CA ARG A 194 -7.63 21.58 16.12
C ARG A 194 -6.15 21.52 16.52
N ALA A 195 -5.49 22.67 16.56
CA ALA A 195 -4.09 22.75 17.00
C ALA A 195 -3.93 22.32 18.46
N GLN A 196 -4.87 22.69 19.34
CA GLN A 196 -4.87 22.25 20.74
C GLN A 196 -5.14 20.74 20.87
N GLU A 197 -6.07 20.19 20.09
CA GLU A 197 -6.33 18.75 20.06
C GLU A 197 -5.10 17.96 19.57
N GLN A 198 -4.43 18.42 18.53
CA GLN A 198 -3.20 17.83 18.03
C GLN A 198 -2.08 17.88 19.08
N LEU A 199 -1.89 19.03 19.71
CA LEU A 199 -0.92 19.17 20.80
C LEU A 199 -1.22 18.25 21.98
N ALA A 200 -2.49 18.06 22.31
CA ALA A 200 -2.88 17.16 23.39
C ALA A 200 -2.55 15.69 23.06
N ARG A 201 -2.81 15.24 21.82
CA ARG A 201 -2.45 13.90 21.37
C ARG A 201 -0.94 13.67 21.39
N GLU A 202 -0.16 14.62 20.85
CA GLU A 202 1.30 14.52 20.86
C GLU A 202 1.86 14.53 22.31
N ASN A 203 1.32 15.37 23.19
CA ASN A 203 1.76 15.39 24.59
C ASN A 203 1.39 14.12 25.34
N ALA A 204 0.26 13.48 25.03
CA ALA A 204 -0.07 12.17 25.60
C ALA A 204 0.93 11.10 25.16
N ARG A 205 1.31 11.07 23.88
CA ARG A 205 2.36 10.19 23.35
C ARG A 205 3.69 10.42 24.09
N ARG A 206 4.15 11.69 24.17
CA ARG A 206 5.39 12.06 24.85
C ARG A 206 5.42 11.65 26.32
N GLN A 207 4.32 11.86 27.03
CA GLN A 207 4.20 11.44 28.43
C GLN A 207 4.38 9.93 28.58
N THR A 208 3.81 9.12 27.68
CA THR A 208 3.99 7.66 27.69
C THR A 208 5.43 7.27 27.42
N LEU A 209 6.14 8.02 26.55
CA LEU A 209 7.55 7.80 26.25
C LEU A 209 8.52 8.41 27.28
N GLY A 210 8.02 9.14 28.30
CA GLY A 210 8.84 9.86 29.25
C GLY A 210 9.55 11.10 28.68
N GLU A 211 9.06 11.62 27.55
CA GLU A 211 9.59 12.81 26.88
C GLU A 211 8.99 14.10 27.44
N PRO A 212 9.71 15.24 27.36
CA PRO A 212 9.16 16.54 27.74
C PRO A 212 7.95 16.93 26.88
N VAL A 213 6.90 17.45 27.53
CA VAL A 213 5.71 17.96 26.85
C VAL A 213 6.01 19.26 26.10
N LEU A 214 5.33 19.47 24.97
CA LEU A 214 5.40 20.69 24.16
C LEU A 214 4.42 21.74 24.68
N LYS A 215 4.73 23.02 24.47
CA LYS A 215 3.90 24.16 24.89
C LYS A 215 2.97 24.63 23.78
N ALA A 216 3.33 24.40 22.52
CA ALA A 216 2.56 24.84 21.37
C ALA A 216 2.60 23.80 20.24
N ALA A 217 1.51 23.72 19.45
CA ALA A 217 1.43 22.82 18.31
C ALA A 217 2.51 23.10 17.23
N THR A 218 3.03 24.32 17.17
CA THR A 218 4.11 24.71 16.26
C THR A 218 5.47 24.08 16.61
N GLU A 219 5.60 23.47 17.77
CA GLU A 219 6.81 22.77 18.22
C GLU A 219 6.78 21.28 17.82
N ILE A 220 5.62 20.79 17.34
CA ILE A 220 5.48 19.40 16.91
C ILE A 220 6.36 19.18 15.67
N LYS A 221 7.20 18.17 15.74
CA LYS A 221 7.99 17.66 14.62
C LYS A 221 7.37 16.39 14.08
N ASP A 222 7.75 16.00 12.87
CA ASP A 222 7.31 14.74 12.31
C ASP A 222 7.70 13.58 13.24
N PRO A 223 6.73 12.77 13.68
CA PRO A 223 6.99 11.61 14.51
C PRO A 223 7.71 10.53 13.68
N PRO A 224 8.27 9.50 14.31
CA PRO A 224 8.73 8.30 13.62
C PRO A 224 7.62 7.71 12.76
N ASP A 225 7.99 7.10 11.63
CA ASP A 225 7.03 6.37 10.79
C ASP A 225 6.67 5.04 11.46
N ALA A 226 5.64 5.07 12.31
CA ALA A 226 5.17 3.92 13.06
C ALA A 226 4.64 2.80 12.13
N ILE A 227 4.13 3.14 10.95
CA ILE A 227 3.66 2.15 9.96
C ILE A 227 4.86 1.40 9.37
N LEU A 228 5.92 2.11 9.00
CA LEU A 228 7.14 1.48 8.51
C LEU A 228 7.83 0.66 9.62
N GLY A 229 7.84 1.18 10.86
CA GLY A 229 8.36 0.47 12.03
C GLY A 229 7.64 -0.86 12.23
N GLU A 230 6.31 -0.84 12.26
CA GLU A 230 5.50 -2.05 12.41
C GLU A 230 5.66 -3.02 11.23
N ALA A 231 5.79 -2.51 10.00
CA ALA A 231 6.08 -3.34 8.84
C ALA A 231 7.41 -4.10 8.98
N ALA A 232 8.41 -3.47 9.58
CA ALA A 232 9.70 -4.13 9.88
C ALA A 232 9.55 -5.21 10.95
N GLU A 233 8.76 -4.97 12.01
CA GLU A 233 8.48 -5.96 13.05
C GLU A 233 7.70 -7.17 12.48
N ILE A 234 6.67 -6.95 11.66
CA ILE A 234 5.96 -8.03 10.97
C ILE A 234 6.93 -8.86 10.10
N THR A 235 7.89 -8.21 9.46
CA THR A 235 8.91 -8.92 8.67
C THR A 235 9.84 -9.74 9.55
N ALA A 236 10.19 -9.24 10.73
CA ALA A 236 10.98 -9.99 11.73
C ALA A 236 10.20 -11.21 12.24
N ASP A 237 8.92 -11.05 12.55
CA ASP A 237 8.04 -12.16 12.96
C ASP A 237 7.93 -13.21 11.85
N LEU A 238 7.70 -12.79 10.60
CA LEU A 238 7.69 -13.69 9.44
C LEU A 238 8.98 -14.50 9.35
N SER A 239 10.14 -13.86 9.58
CA SER A 239 11.44 -14.52 9.53
C SER A 239 11.62 -15.61 10.59
N GLN A 240 10.89 -15.52 11.70
CA GLN A 240 10.92 -16.50 12.79
C GLN A 240 9.88 -17.62 12.61
N LEU A 241 8.73 -17.30 11.99
CA LEU A 241 7.61 -18.21 11.83
C LEU A 241 7.77 -19.13 10.61
N GLU A 242 8.26 -18.59 9.50
CA GLU A 242 8.39 -19.33 8.25
C GLU A 242 9.25 -20.62 8.37
N PRO A 243 10.45 -20.59 8.99
CA PRO A 243 11.24 -21.81 9.21
C PRO A 243 10.53 -22.84 10.08
N LYS A 244 9.83 -22.41 11.13
CA LYS A 244 9.07 -23.28 12.02
C LYS A 244 7.90 -23.95 11.27
N PHE A 245 7.20 -23.16 10.43
CA PHE A 245 6.12 -23.69 9.61
C PHE A 245 6.62 -24.73 8.60
N LEU A 246 7.69 -24.45 7.90
CA LEU A 246 8.31 -25.39 6.94
C LEU A 246 8.78 -26.67 7.62
N ALA A 247 9.34 -26.58 8.83
CA ALA A 247 9.76 -27.73 9.63
C ALA A 247 8.57 -28.62 10.02
N ARG A 248 7.45 -28.02 10.45
CA ARG A 248 6.20 -28.75 10.77
C ARG A 248 5.59 -29.40 9.54
N ALA A 249 5.53 -28.69 8.41
CA ALA A 249 4.99 -29.19 7.15
C ALA A 249 5.83 -30.36 6.57
N SER A 250 7.14 -30.37 6.79
CA SER A 250 8.06 -31.46 6.37
C SER A 250 8.13 -32.65 7.33
N GLY A 251 7.42 -32.59 8.48
CA GLY A 251 7.45 -33.65 9.50
C GLY A 251 8.80 -33.79 10.24
N THR A 252 9.67 -32.78 10.15
CA THR A 252 10.99 -32.75 10.81
C THR A 252 10.95 -32.18 12.22
N ASP A 253 9.82 -31.59 12.63
CA ASP A 253 9.62 -31.12 14.00
C ASP A 253 9.36 -32.31 14.93
N LYS A 254 10.44 -32.86 15.48
CA LYS A 254 10.37 -33.78 16.62
C LYS A 254 10.17 -32.90 17.84
N GLY A 255 8.90 -32.73 18.26
CA GLY A 255 8.54 -32.03 19.48
C GLY A 255 9.45 -32.47 20.64
N THR A 256 10.17 -31.52 21.19
CA THR A 256 10.90 -31.63 22.46
C THR A 256 9.99 -31.21 23.60
#